data_52a07716a8fd5280e73eee93d5a70b23
#
_entry.id   52a07716a8fd5280e73eee93d5a70b23
#
_cell.length_a   1.000
_cell.length_b   1.000
_cell.length_c   1.000
_cell.angle_alpha   90.00
_cell.angle_beta   90.00
_cell.angle_gamma   90.00
#
_symmetry.space_group_name_H-M   'P 1'
#
loop_
_entity.id
_entity.type
_entity.pdbx_description
1 polymer ?
#
loop_
_entity_poly.entity_id
_entity_poly.type
_entity_poly.pdbx_seq_one_letter_code
_entity_poly.pdbx_strand_id
1 'polypeptide(L)'
;IYYKDRRDLLFNVTYYKNRINFEVFHALTDGTGALQFLRTLVYLYITTKYKDRMPEDPTPLLLDASSEQKKEDSFQKYYDPKARTRQKRVKAFRLRGAKLPEGRLSIIEGIMPASKVLKLAKEAGVTLTEYLAAMLLMAIKPEIPVRELDRPAVLSIPVNLRKYFSSGSARNFFGLISASCDFSKSSGRIEDIAKDIKREFDEQLVPEKLINRMSRMTALEMNPFVRSVPLFIKDIVLKYAKGISMKVFTCTLSNVGIIDMPDYTADFIERFDVFNYTSSLQVCLCTFKDKLAVTFTSSFVSTEIQKNFFRGLTSRGIEVDIISNKIQQ
;
A
#
# COMPACT_ATOMS: atom_id res chain seq x y z
N ILE A 1 11.12 -9.28 11.82
CA ILE A 1 10.63 -8.98 13.16
C ILE A 1 10.00 -10.19 13.83
N TYR A 2 9.39 -11.09 13.10
CA TYR A 2 8.84 -12.32 13.67
C TYR A 2 9.90 -13.44 13.60
N TYR A 3 10.53 -13.72 14.73
CA TYR A 3 11.34 -14.92 14.91
C TYR A 3 10.47 -15.99 15.56
N LYS A 4 10.37 -17.16 14.92
CA LYS A 4 9.46 -18.27 15.29
C LYS A 4 9.59 -18.74 16.75
N ASP A 5 10.75 -18.49 17.37
CA ASP A 5 11.08 -18.97 18.72
C ASP A 5 11.12 -17.86 19.79
N ARG A 6 10.71 -16.63 19.45
CA ARG A 6 10.67 -15.52 20.41
C ARG A 6 9.23 -15.13 20.72
N ARG A 7 8.94 -14.91 22.00
CA ARG A 7 7.68 -14.33 22.50
C ARG A 7 7.74 -12.79 22.43
N ASP A 8 8.15 -12.25 21.28
CA ASP A 8 8.25 -10.81 21.09
C ASP A 8 6.90 -10.22 20.68
N LEU A 9 6.72 -8.94 20.94
CA LEU A 9 5.56 -8.19 20.46
C LEU A 9 5.56 -8.16 18.92
N LEU A 10 4.38 -8.20 18.32
CA LEU A 10 4.20 -8.12 16.86
C LEU A 10 4.39 -6.69 16.32
N PHE A 11 4.91 -5.79 17.13
CA PHE A 11 5.28 -4.44 16.72
C PHE A 11 6.52 -3.96 17.50
N ASN A 12 7.19 -2.97 16.95
CA ASN A 12 8.33 -2.32 17.57
C ASN A 12 8.28 -0.81 17.31
N VAL A 13 8.67 -0.03 18.31
CA VAL A 13 8.85 1.42 18.19
C VAL A 13 10.30 1.74 18.47
N THR A 14 10.94 2.37 17.51
CA THR A 14 12.35 2.81 17.64
C THR A 14 12.47 4.28 17.28
N TYR A 15 13.54 4.90 17.72
CA TYR A 15 13.85 6.27 17.32
C TYR A 15 15.31 6.39 16.87
N TYR A 16 15.55 7.31 15.97
CA TYR A 16 16.90 7.68 15.56
C TYR A 16 16.92 9.15 15.18
N LYS A 17 17.72 9.94 15.89
CA LYS A 17 17.75 11.42 15.76
C LYS A 17 16.33 11.99 15.89
N ASN A 18 15.81 12.62 14.83
CA ASN A 18 14.48 13.24 14.77
C ASN A 18 13.41 12.34 14.15
N ARG A 19 13.68 11.02 14.01
CA ARG A 19 12.76 10.06 13.41
C ARG A 19 12.23 9.10 14.46
N ILE A 20 10.91 8.93 14.49
CA ILE A 20 10.23 7.86 15.20
C ILE A 20 9.85 6.81 14.16
N ASN A 21 10.26 5.55 14.36
CA ASN A 21 9.89 4.43 13.50
C ASN A 21 8.92 3.54 14.24
N PHE A 22 7.82 3.22 13.58
CA PHE A 22 6.87 2.21 14.03
C PHE A 22 6.87 1.07 13.03
N GLU A 23 7.21 -0.10 13.50
CA GLU A 23 7.28 -1.32 12.73
C GLU A 23 6.25 -2.31 13.28
N VAL A 24 5.39 -2.84 12.41
CA VAL A 24 4.31 -3.73 12.82
C VAL A 24 4.19 -4.91 11.86
N PHE A 25 3.99 -6.10 12.41
CA PHE A 25 3.68 -7.28 11.62
C PHE A 25 2.27 -7.18 11.04
N HIS A 26 2.15 -7.27 9.73
CA HIS A 26 0.89 -7.00 9.01
C HIS A 26 -0.28 -7.92 9.37
N ALA A 27 -0.03 -9.03 10.09
CA ALA A 27 -1.10 -9.86 10.64
C ALA A 27 -1.86 -9.17 11.80
N LEU A 28 -1.22 -8.19 12.48
CA LEU A 28 -1.84 -7.48 13.60
C LEU A 28 -2.83 -6.43 13.13
N THR A 29 -2.46 -5.65 12.11
CA THR A 29 -3.26 -4.52 11.61
C THR A 29 -2.89 -4.16 10.18
N ASP A 30 -3.77 -3.41 9.50
CA ASP A 30 -3.49 -2.82 8.20
C ASP A 30 -2.85 -1.43 8.32
N GLY A 31 -2.54 -0.82 7.16
CA GLY A 31 -1.93 0.51 7.11
C GLY A 31 -2.74 1.59 7.83
N THR A 32 -4.07 1.50 7.83
CA THR A 32 -4.94 2.46 8.53
C THR A 32 -4.80 2.34 10.05
N GLY A 33 -4.86 1.13 10.58
CA GLY A 33 -4.70 0.92 12.03
C GLY A 33 -3.27 1.20 12.52
N ALA A 34 -2.27 0.83 11.71
CA ALA A 34 -0.86 1.15 12.00
C ALA A 34 -0.64 2.67 12.05
N LEU A 35 -1.20 3.39 11.07
CA LEU A 35 -1.09 4.85 11.02
C LEU A 35 -1.82 5.53 12.18
N GLN A 36 -2.97 5.02 12.57
CA GLN A 36 -3.72 5.52 13.74
C GLN A 36 -2.87 5.43 15.02
N PHE A 37 -2.22 4.28 15.23
CA PHE A 37 -1.31 4.10 16.35
C PHE A 37 -0.13 5.08 16.30
N LEU A 38 0.55 5.20 15.14
CA LEU A 38 1.70 6.10 14.98
C LEU A 38 1.30 7.56 15.21
N ARG A 39 0.16 8.01 14.65
CA ARG A 39 -0.35 9.37 14.86
C ARG A 39 -0.60 9.64 16.33
N THR A 40 -1.22 8.72 17.05
CA THR A 40 -1.47 8.85 18.49
C THR A 40 -0.16 8.93 19.28
N LEU A 41 0.80 8.07 18.96
CA LEU A 41 2.12 8.07 19.59
C LEU A 41 2.84 9.40 19.38
N VAL A 42 2.88 9.89 18.14
CA VAL A 42 3.53 11.17 17.79
C VAL A 42 2.80 12.33 18.44
N TYR A 43 1.47 12.33 18.46
CA TYR A 43 0.66 13.32 19.14
C TYR A 43 1.00 13.41 20.64
N LEU A 44 0.97 12.28 21.34
CA LEU A 44 1.29 12.21 22.78
C LEU A 44 2.74 12.64 23.06
N TYR A 45 3.67 12.23 22.21
CA TYR A 45 5.07 12.65 22.35
C TYR A 45 5.22 14.16 22.24
N ILE A 46 4.61 14.79 21.22
CA ILE A 46 4.71 16.23 20.99
C ILE A 46 4.04 17.01 22.14
N THR A 47 2.81 16.65 22.48
CA THR A 47 2.04 17.35 23.53
C THR A 47 2.66 17.20 24.91
N THR A 48 3.36 16.11 25.18
CA THR A 48 4.08 15.91 26.45
C THR A 48 5.40 16.69 26.47
N LYS A 49 6.18 16.58 25.38
CA LYS A 49 7.52 17.20 25.33
C LYS A 49 7.48 18.71 25.20
N TYR A 50 6.50 19.24 24.48
CA TYR A 50 6.38 20.68 24.18
C TYR A 50 5.12 21.28 24.83
N LYS A 51 4.81 20.84 26.06
CA LYS A 51 3.60 21.25 26.78
C LYS A 51 3.39 22.76 26.80
N ASP A 52 4.47 23.54 26.99
CA ASP A 52 4.42 24.99 27.06
C ASP A 52 4.08 25.69 25.73
N ARG A 53 4.09 24.94 24.63
CA ARG A 53 3.74 25.44 23.29
C ARG A 53 2.36 24.91 22.82
N MET A 54 1.66 24.17 23.65
CA MET A 54 0.32 23.65 23.32
C MET A 54 -0.73 24.69 23.69
N PRO A 55 -1.86 24.73 22.96
CA PRO A 55 -3.00 25.56 23.34
C PRO A 55 -3.52 25.14 24.73
N GLU A 56 -4.18 26.07 25.44
CA GLU A 56 -4.77 25.81 26.77
C GLU A 56 -5.81 24.69 26.75
N ASP A 57 -6.58 24.60 25.65
CA ASP A 57 -7.58 23.55 25.42
C ASP A 57 -7.30 22.85 24.09
N PRO A 58 -6.37 21.87 24.05
CA PRO A 58 -5.99 21.21 22.82
C PRO A 58 -7.11 20.26 22.36
N THR A 59 -7.60 20.47 21.14
CA THR A 59 -8.53 19.51 20.52
C THR A 59 -7.85 18.14 20.45
N PRO A 60 -8.36 17.12 21.15
CA PRO A 60 -7.73 15.81 21.15
C PRO A 60 -7.74 15.19 19.78
N LEU A 61 -6.71 14.41 19.47
CA LEU A 61 -6.72 13.58 18.27
C LEU A 61 -7.91 12.62 18.36
N LEU A 62 -8.92 12.80 17.50
CA LEU A 62 -10.13 11.98 17.52
C LEU A 62 -9.76 10.51 17.27
N LEU A 63 -9.96 9.71 18.28
CA LEU A 63 -9.90 8.25 18.22
C LEU A 63 -11.34 7.74 18.04
N ASP A 64 -11.80 7.71 16.80
CA ASP A 64 -13.21 7.59 16.41
C ASP A 64 -13.89 6.25 16.73
N ALA A 65 -13.28 5.33 17.48
CA ALA A 65 -13.85 4.02 17.72
C ALA A 65 -13.71 3.56 19.17
N SER A 66 -14.78 2.94 19.68
CA SER A 66 -14.77 2.26 20.98
C SER A 66 -13.83 1.05 21.00
N SER A 67 -13.43 0.59 22.19
CA SER A 67 -12.57 -0.60 22.32
C SER A 67 -13.20 -1.86 21.71
N GLU A 68 -14.53 -1.97 21.71
CA GLU A 68 -15.25 -3.08 21.11
C GLU A 68 -15.27 -2.99 19.59
N GLN A 69 -15.53 -1.81 19.04
CA GLN A 69 -15.45 -1.56 17.59
C GLN A 69 -14.06 -1.86 17.03
N LYS A 70 -12.99 -1.51 17.77
CA LYS A 70 -11.61 -1.80 17.36
C LYS A 70 -11.30 -3.29 17.23
N LYS A 71 -12.01 -4.16 17.99
CA LYS A 71 -11.85 -5.62 17.98
C LYS A 71 -12.74 -6.32 16.97
N GLU A 72 -13.72 -5.64 16.38
CA GLU A 72 -14.70 -6.21 15.45
C GLU A 72 -14.02 -6.87 14.25
N ASP A 73 -14.49 -8.06 13.87
CA ASP A 73 -14.09 -8.72 12.61
C ASP A 73 -15.04 -8.29 11.49
N SER A 74 -14.66 -7.23 10.79
CA SER A 74 -15.49 -6.67 9.74
C SER A 74 -15.59 -7.55 8.49
N PHE A 75 -14.65 -8.48 8.25
CA PHE A 75 -14.80 -9.45 7.18
C PHE A 75 -15.95 -10.43 7.44
N GLN A 76 -16.12 -10.88 8.68
CA GLN A 76 -17.23 -11.74 9.06
C GLN A 76 -18.56 -11.00 9.04
N LYS A 77 -18.57 -9.73 9.49
CA LYS A 77 -19.77 -8.87 9.48
C LYS A 77 -20.39 -8.70 8.09
N TYR A 78 -19.54 -8.53 7.06
CA TYR A 78 -19.97 -8.30 5.69
C TYR A 78 -19.90 -9.55 4.80
N TYR A 79 -19.75 -10.73 5.41
CA TYR A 79 -19.74 -11.99 4.69
C TYR A 79 -21.11 -12.34 4.11
N ASP A 80 -21.18 -12.53 2.79
CA ASP A 80 -22.37 -13.06 2.11
C ASP A 80 -22.05 -14.45 1.53
N PRO A 81 -22.67 -15.54 2.04
CA PRO A 81 -22.44 -16.88 1.56
C PRO A 81 -22.94 -17.11 0.12
N LYS A 82 -23.84 -16.27 -0.39
CA LYS A 82 -24.39 -16.33 -1.75
C LYS A 82 -23.49 -15.61 -2.77
N ALA A 83 -22.62 -14.77 -2.32
CA ALA A 83 -21.72 -13.97 -3.16
C ALA A 83 -20.64 -14.86 -3.81
N ARG A 84 -20.88 -15.32 -5.04
CA ARG A 84 -19.96 -16.20 -5.78
C ARG A 84 -19.73 -15.68 -7.19
N THR A 85 -18.72 -14.83 -7.35
CA THR A 85 -18.28 -14.43 -8.69
C THR A 85 -16.89 -14.99 -8.98
N ARG A 86 -16.78 -15.75 -10.07
CA ARG A 86 -15.47 -16.29 -10.51
C ARG A 86 -14.74 -15.19 -11.28
N GLN A 87 -13.65 -14.70 -10.76
CA GLN A 87 -12.82 -13.72 -11.45
C GLN A 87 -11.87 -14.45 -12.42
N LYS A 88 -11.88 -14.02 -13.69
CA LYS A 88 -10.92 -14.52 -14.69
C LYS A 88 -9.52 -14.06 -14.29
N ARG A 89 -8.61 -14.99 -14.03
CA ARG A 89 -7.22 -14.66 -13.68
C ARG A 89 -6.44 -14.46 -14.96
N VAL A 90 -5.88 -13.27 -15.14
CA VAL A 90 -4.95 -12.97 -16.22
C VAL A 90 -3.53 -13.21 -15.70
N LYS A 91 -2.69 -13.82 -16.52
CA LYS A 91 -1.27 -14.04 -16.17
C LYS A 91 -0.50 -12.76 -16.43
N ALA A 92 -0.09 -12.09 -15.34
CA ALA A 92 0.65 -10.83 -15.41
C ALA A 92 2.12 -11.05 -15.82
N PHE A 93 2.72 -10.02 -16.41
CA PHE A 93 4.16 -9.90 -16.52
C PHE A 93 4.80 -9.93 -15.12
N ARG A 94 5.93 -10.58 -14.97
CA ARG A 94 6.65 -10.70 -13.70
C ARG A 94 8.02 -10.06 -13.79
N LEU A 95 8.32 -9.19 -12.84
CA LEU A 95 9.65 -8.64 -12.68
C LEU A 95 10.67 -9.76 -12.40
N ARG A 96 11.80 -9.68 -13.05
CA ARG A 96 12.93 -10.62 -12.94
C ARG A 96 14.22 -9.83 -12.81
N GLY A 97 15.21 -10.41 -12.19
CA GLY A 97 16.53 -9.80 -12.04
C GLY A 97 17.30 -10.39 -10.87
N ALA A 98 18.54 -9.99 -10.73
CA ALA A 98 19.37 -10.30 -9.57
C ALA A 98 18.71 -9.72 -8.31
N LYS A 99 18.66 -10.52 -7.25
CA LYS A 99 18.11 -10.12 -5.96
C LYS A 99 19.21 -9.77 -4.98
N LEU A 100 18.90 -8.88 -4.08
CA LEU A 100 19.69 -8.61 -2.89
C LEU A 100 19.74 -9.86 -1.98
N PRO A 101 20.77 -9.99 -1.14
CA PRO A 101 20.82 -11.04 -0.12
C PRO A 101 19.56 -11.09 0.73
N GLU A 102 19.22 -12.27 1.25
CA GLU A 102 18.05 -12.46 2.09
C GLU A 102 18.03 -11.48 3.27
N GLY A 103 16.87 -10.91 3.53
CA GLY A 103 16.67 -9.91 4.59
C GLY A 103 17.13 -8.50 4.23
N ARG A 104 17.73 -8.27 3.05
CA ARG A 104 18.11 -6.92 2.59
C ARG A 104 17.12 -6.39 1.56
N LEU A 105 16.83 -5.09 1.67
CA LEU A 105 15.94 -4.37 0.75
C LEU A 105 16.57 -3.06 0.32
N SER A 106 16.39 -2.71 -0.95
CA SER A 106 16.61 -1.35 -1.44
C SER A 106 15.38 -0.51 -1.14
N ILE A 107 15.59 0.61 -0.47
CA ILE A 107 14.55 1.60 -0.19
C ILE A 107 14.97 2.89 -0.89
N ILE A 108 14.14 3.35 -1.83
CA ILE A 108 14.34 4.62 -2.53
C ILE A 108 13.05 5.42 -2.38
N GLU A 109 13.17 6.59 -1.82
CA GLU A 109 12.08 7.50 -1.54
C GLU A 109 12.25 8.78 -2.34
N GLY A 110 11.16 9.22 -2.97
CA GLY A 110 11.06 10.54 -3.60
C GLY A 110 10.04 11.39 -2.86
N ILE A 111 10.45 12.59 -2.47
CA ILE A 111 9.61 13.57 -1.80
C ILE A 111 9.36 14.71 -2.77
N MET A 112 8.10 15.08 -2.95
CA MET A 112 7.70 16.07 -3.93
C MET A 112 6.46 16.84 -3.49
N PRO A 113 6.19 18.06 -4.05
CA PRO A 113 4.98 18.80 -3.78
C PRO A 113 3.73 18.04 -4.24
N ALA A 114 2.85 17.68 -3.30
CA ALA A 114 1.61 16.97 -3.58
C ALA A 114 0.69 17.76 -4.51
N SER A 115 0.61 19.08 -4.31
CA SER A 115 -0.18 20.03 -5.11
C SER A 115 0.20 19.99 -6.60
N LYS A 116 1.51 19.94 -6.92
CA LYS A 116 1.98 19.87 -8.30
C LYS A 116 1.60 18.55 -8.97
N VAL A 117 1.76 17.41 -8.29
CA VAL A 117 1.38 16.08 -8.84
C VAL A 117 -0.13 15.96 -8.97
N LEU A 118 -0.89 16.47 -7.99
CA LEU A 118 -2.35 16.52 -8.04
C LEU A 118 -2.87 17.36 -9.22
N LYS A 119 -2.18 18.45 -9.56
CA LYS A 119 -2.49 19.27 -10.72
C LYS A 119 -2.39 18.45 -12.01
N LEU A 120 -1.29 17.70 -12.22
CA LEU A 120 -1.13 16.82 -13.38
C LEU A 120 -2.24 15.74 -13.45
N ALA A 121 -2.58 15.14 -12.31
CA ALA A 121 -3.66 14.17 -12.26
C ALA A 121 -5.02 14.77 -12.64
N LYS A 122 -5.33 15.98 -12.15
CA LYS A 122 -6.55 16.73 -12.51
C LYS A 122 -6.59 17.10 -13.99
N GLU A 123 -5.47 17.52 -14.56
CA GLU A 123 -5.36 17.83 -16.00
C GLU A 123 -5.61 16.59 -16.87
N ALA A 124 -5.20 15.39 -16.39
CA ALA A 124 -5.51 14.13 -17.04
C ALA A 124 -6.97 13.64 -16.77
N GLY A 125 -7.72 14.28 -15.87
CA GLY A 125 -9.09 13.92 -15.49
C GLY A 125 -9.20 12.68 -14.59
N VAL A 126 -8.16 12.43 -13.78
CA VAL A 126 -8.03 11.24 -12.94
C VAL A 126 -7.62 11.60 -11.50
N THR A 127 -7.69 10.64 -10.59
CA THR A 127 -7.18 10.79 -9.22
C THR A 127 -5.66 10.67 -9.15
N LEU A 128 -5.07 11.14 -8.04
CA LEU A 128 -3.63 11.01 -7.78
C LEU A 128 -3.17 9.54 -7.87
N THR A 129 -3.94 8.61 -7.33
CA THR A 129 -3.59 7.18 -7.33
C THR A 129 -3.60 6.60 -8.74
N GLU A 130 -4.59 6.93 -9.55
CA GLU A 130 -4.70 6.49 -10.95
C GLU A 130 -3.56 7.04 -11.79
N TYR A 131 -3.22 8.33 -11.61
CA TYR A 131 -2.11 8.96 -12.30
C TYR A 131 -0.77 8.32 -11.96
N LEU A 132 -0.48 8.14 -10.66
CA LEU A 132 0.77 7.51 -10.21
C LEU A 132 0.83 6.01 -10.56
N ALA A 133 -0.31 5.33 -10.65
CA ALA A 133 -0.37 3.96 -11.16
C ALA A 133 0.00 3.90 -12.65
N ALA A 134 -0.49 4.83 -13.46
CA ALA A 134 -0.11 4.95 -14.87
C ALA A 134 1.39 5.25 -15.03
N MET A 135 1.91 6.18 -14.22
CA MET A 135 3.36 6.48 -14.18
C MET A 135 4.20 5.24 -13.83
N LEU A 136 3.76 4.45 -12.85
CA LEU A 136 4.45 3.22 -12.46
C LEU A 136 4.42 2.16 -13.56
N LEU A 137 3.27 1.97 -14.21
CA LEU A 137 3.16 1.05 -15.35
C LEU A 137 4.09 1.48 -16.49
N MET A 138 4.16 2.78 -16.81
CA MET A 138 5.09 3.32 -17.81
C MET A 138 6.55 3.14 -17.40
N ALA A 139 6.88 3.26 -16.13
CA ALA A 139 8.24 3.00 -15.62
C ALA A 139 8.63 1.51 -15.70
N ILE A 140 7.65 0.60 -15.65
CA ILE A 140 7.84 -0.84 -15.79
C ILE A 140 7.99 -1.25 -17.28
N LYS A 141 7.38 -0.53 -18.21
CA LYS A 141 7.36 -0.88 -19.64
C LYS A 141 8.74 -1.27 -20.21
N PRO A 142 9.83 -0.51 -19.95
CA PRO A 142 11.17 -0.85 -20.48
C PRO A 142 11.73 -2.20 -19.97
N GLU A 143 11.23 -2.69 -18.82
CA GLU A 143 11.64 -3.97 -18.24
C GLU A 143 10.91 -5.18 -18.85
N ILE A 144 9.93 -4.94 -19.73
CA ILE A 144 9.16 -6.01 -20.39
C ILE A 144 9.87 -6.40 -21.68
N PRO A 145 10.38 -7.64 -21.78
CA PRO A 145 10.98 -8.13 -23.02
C PRO A 145 9.94 -8.15 -24.15
N VAL A 146 10.36 -7.88 -25.38
CA VAL A 146 9.48 -7.83 -26.58
C VAL A 146 8.61 -9.09 -26.70
N ARG A 147 9.18 -10.27 -26.41
CA ARG A 147 8.47 -11.56 -26.44
C ARG A 147 7.41 -11.75 -25.37
N GLU A 148 7.30 -10.84 -24.38
CA GLU A 148 6.35 -10.90 -23.28
C GLU A 148 5.40 -9.68 -23.27
N LEU A 149 5.41 -8.86 -24.33
CA LEU A 149 4.51 -7.69 -24.44
C LEU A 149 3.03 -8.05 -24.49
N ASP A 150 2.70 -9.30 -24.82
CA ASP A 150 1.34 -9.86 -24.78
C ASP A 150 0.84 -10.09 -23.34
N ARG A 151 1.72 -10.03 -22.35
CA ARG A 151 1.37 -10.16 -20.94
C ARG A 151 1.20 -8.78 -20.32
N PRO A 152 0.01 -8.46 -19.79
CA PRO A 152 -0.20 -7.17 -19.19
C PRO A 152 0.69 -6.98 -17.94
N ALA A 153 1.20 -5.77 -17.76
CA ALA A 153 1.69 -5.34 -16.46
C ALA A 153 0.48 -5.06 -15.56
N VAL A 154 0.47 -5.63 -14.36
CA VAL A 154 -0.68 -5.55 -13.44
C VAL A 154 -0.19 -5.08 -12.07
N LEU A 155 -0.74 -3.99 -11.59
CA LEU A 155 -0.53 -3.50 -10.23
C LEU A 155 -1.61 -4.07 -9.31
N SER A 156 -1.22 -4.54 -8.14
CA SER A 156 -2.12 -4.81 -7.02
C SER A 156 -2.27 -3.54 -6.18
N ILE A 157 -3.49 -3.08 -5.96
CA ILE A 157 -3.76 -1.84 -5.23
C ILE A 157 -4.67 -2.15 -4.04
N PRO A 158 -4.14 -2.10 -2.81
CA PRO A 158 -4.94 -2.20 -1.60
C PRO A 158 -5.88 -1.02 -1.46
N VAL A 159 -7.14 -1.29 -1.09
CA VAL A 159 -8.19 -0.29 -0.89
C VAL A 159 -8.73 -0.41 0.52
N ASN A 160 -8.77 0.69 1.25
CA ASN A 160 -9.40 0.74 2.57
C ASN A 160 -10.91 0.55 2.45
N LEU A 161 -11.41 -0.60 2.89
CA LEU A 161 -12.82 -0.95 2.82
C LEU A 161 -13.71 -0.14 3.78
N ARG A 162 -13.10 0.53 4.79
CA ARG A 162 -13.84 1.43 5.70
C ARG A 162 -14.45 2.62 4.98
N LYS A 163 -13.99 2.95 3.76
CA LYS A 163 -14.58 3.97 2.90
C LYS A 163 -15.90 3.54 2.26
N TYR A 164 -16.16 2.24 2.20
CA TYR A 164 -17.33 1.64 1.54
C TYR A 164 -18.27 0.96 2.54
N PHE A 165 -17.74 0.53 3.68
CA PHE A 165 -18.46 -0.25 4.68
C PHE A 165 -18.14 0.31 6.07
N SER A 166 -19.18 0.61 6.84
CA SER A 166 -19.02 1.14 8.20
C SER A 166 -18.29 0.15 9.11
N SER A 167 -17.10 0.52 9.54
CA SER A 167 -16.25 -0.27 10.43
C SER A 167 -15.33 0.61 11.24
N GLY A 168 -15.34 0.43 12.55
CA GLY A 168 -14.37 1.01 13.50
C GLY A 168 -13.20 0.07 13.82
N SER A 169 -13.08 -1.06 13.12
CA SER A 169 -12.06 -2.07 13.40
C SER A 169 -10.64 -1.54 13.22
N ALA A 170 -9.77 -1.80 14.19
CA ALA A 170 -8.32 -1.60 14.04
C ALA A 170 -7.60 -2.80 13.40
N ARG A 171 -8.32 -3.90 13.15
CA ARG A 171 -7.81 -5.10 12.47
C ARG A 171 -7.72 -4.86 10.96
N ASN A 172 -7.12 -5.81 10.25
CA ASN A 172 -7.08 -5.78 8.78
C ASN A 172 -8.50 -5.69 8.19
N PHE A 173 -8.77 -4.62 7.45
CA PHE A 173 -10.02 -4.47 6.70
C PHE A 173 -9.78 -3.73 5.40
N PHE A 174 -9.14 -4.40 4.45
CA PHE A 174 -8.83 -3.87 3.13
C PHE A 174 -9.21 -4.87 2.05
N GLY A 175 -9.49 -4.36 0.84
CA GLY A 175 -9.66 -5.14 -0.38
C GLY A 175 -8.49 -4.95 -1.32
N LEU A 176 -8.42 -5.77 -2.37
CA LEU A 176 -7.45 -5.61 -3.45
C LEU A 176 -8.19 -5.36 -4.76
N ILE A 177 -7.80 -4.30 -5.46
CA ILE A 177 -8.17 -4.04 -6.85
C ILE A 177 -6.93 -4.12 -7.72
N SER A 178 -7.11 -4.11 -9.03
CA SER A 178 -6.00 -4.13 -9.98
C SER A 178 -6.06 -2.92 -10.91
N ALA A 179 -4.88 -2.44 -11.32
CA ALA A 179 -4.70 -1.57 -12.46
C ALA A 179 -3.81 -2.30 -13.47
N SER A 180 -4.20 -2.36 -14.72
CA SER A 180 -3.49 -3.14 -15.73
C SER A 180 -3.20 -2.34 -16.99
N CYS A 181 -2.11 -2.71 -17.70
CA CYS A 181 -1.81 -2.21 -19.01
C CYS A 181 -1.27 -3.31 -19.90
N ASP A 182 -1.95 -3.57 -21.00
CA ASP A 182 -1.46 -4.38 -22.11
C ASP A 182 -0.72 -3.48 -23.11
N PHE A 183 0.60 -3.46 -23.02
CA PHE A 183 1.43 -2.58 -23.85
C PHE A 183 1.45 -2.94 -25.33
N SER A 184 0.94 -4.12 -25.72
CA SER A 184 0.76 -4.49 -27.12
C SER A 184 -0.41 -3.73 -27.78
N LYS A 185 -1.33 -3.21 -26.97
CA LYS A 185 -2.56 -2.52 -27.41
C LYS A 185 -2.63 -1.07 -26.95
N SER A 186 -1.74 -0.67 -26.05
CA SER A 186 -1.74 0.67 -25.46
C SER A 186 -1.14 1.70 -26.39
N SER A 187 -1.70 2.92 -26.40
CA SER A 187 -1.12 4.08 -27.10
C SER A 187 0.26 4.47 -26.56
N GLY A 188 0.61 4.03 -25.35
CA GLY A 188 1.84 4.41 -24.65
C GLY A 188 1.81 5.84 -24.06
N ARG A 189 0.69 6.54 -24.11
CA ARG A 189 0.49 7.84 -23.47
C ARG A 189 -0.02 7.66 -22.05
N ILE A 190 0.54 8.42 -21.11
CA ILE A 190 0.20 8.30 -19.69
C ILE A 190 -1.26 8.65 -19.44
N GLU A 191 -1.75 9.69 -20.11
CA GLU A 191 -3.12 10.18 -19.96
C GLU A 191 -4.16 9.12 -20.37
N ASP A 192 -3.88 8.37 -21.43
CA ASP A 192 -4.75 7.30 -21.91
C ASP A 192 -4.73 6.12 -20.94
N ILE A 193 -3.53 5.70 -20.50
CA ILE A 193 -3.38 4.62 -19.50
C ILE A 193 -4.07 5.01 -18.18
N ALA A 194 -3.94 6.26 -17.74
CA ALA A 194 -4.58 6.74 -16.53
C ALA A 194 -6.11 6.69 -16.62
N LYS A 195 -6.69 7.05 -17.78
CA LYS A 195 -8.13 6.94 -18.03
C LYS A 195 -8.60 5.49 -18.09
N ASP A 196 -7.79 4.60 -18.65
CA ASP A 196 -8.10 3.16 -18.65
C ASP A 196 -8.11 2.60 -17.23
N ILE A 197 -7.13 2.98 -16.41
CA ILE A 197 -7.07 2.62 -14.99
C ILE A 197 -8.29 3.16 -14.24
N LYS A 198 -8.70 4.40 -14.50
CA LYS A 198 -9.91 4.98 -13.91
C LYS A 198 -11.13 4.12 -14.21
N ARG A 199 -11.33 3.72 -15.47
CA ARG A 199 -12.44 2.80 -15.83
C ARG A 199 -12.37 1.49 -15.08
N GLU A 200 -11.17 0.89 -15.00
CA GLU A 200 -10.97 -0.33 -14.23
C GLU A 200 -11.30 -0.14 -12.73
N PHE A 201 -10.99 1.02 -12.15
CA PHE A 201 -11.30 1.34 -10.75
C PHE A 201 -12.80 1.53 -10.56
N ASP A 202 -13.43 2.33 -11.40
CA ASP A 202 -14.88 2.57 -11.34
C ASP A 202 -15.66 1.24 -11.43
N GLU A 203 -15.22 0.31 -12.27
CA GLU A 203 -15.81 -1.01 -12.36
C GLU A 203 -15.53 -1.90 -11.14
N GLN A 204 -14.40 -1.78 -10.48
CA GLN A 204 -13.97 -2.65 -9.40
C GLN A 204 -14.42 -2.18 -8.02
N LEU A 205 -14.61 -0.86 -7.83
CA LEU A 205 -14.93 -0.24 -6.55
C LEU A 205 -16.44 -0.20 -6.23
N VAL A 206 -17.23 -0.91 -7.01
CA VAL A 206 -18.67 -1.09 -6.74
C VAL A 206 -18.84 -1.96 -5.47
N PRO A 207 -19.66 -1.55 -4.48
CA PRO A 207 -19.83 -2.26 -3.21
C PRO A 207 -20.13 -3.75 -3.36
N GLU A 208 -21.00 -4.12 -4.30
CA GLU A 208 -21.34 -5.52 -4.59
C GLU A 208 -20.11 -6.35 -5.00
N LYS A 209 -19.23 -5.79 -5.84
CA LYS A 209 -18.01 -6.48 -6.28
C LYS A 209 -17.01 -6.61 -5.13
N LEU A 210 -16.96 -5.61 -4.23
CA LEU A 210 -16.13 -5.64 -3.03
C LEU A 210 -16.62 -6.70 -2.05
N ILE A 211 -17.95 -6.81 -1.80
CA ILE A 211 -18.57 -7.87 -0.99
C ILE A 211 -18.25 -9.24 -1.58
N ASN A 212 -18.42 -9.41 -2.89
CA ASN A 212 -18.11 -10.67 -3.57
C ASN A 212 -16.65 -11.10 -3.37
N ARG A 213 -15.70 -10.17 -3.42
CA ARG A 213 -14.28 -10.46 -3.18
C ARG A 213 -14.00 -10.80 -1.73
N MET A 214 -14.53 -10.03 -0.77
CA MET A 214 -14.43 -10.30 0.66
C MET A 214 -15.01 -11.67 0.99
N SER A 215 -16.23 -11.94 0.58
CA SER A 215 -16.95 -13.17 0.88
C SER A 215 -16.22 -14.41 0.34
N ARG A 216 -15.58 -14.30 -0.83
CA ARG A 216 -14.77 -15.40 -1.36
C ARG A 216 -13.53 -15.69 -0.51
N MET A 217 -12.89 -14.66 0.06
CA MET A 217 -11.74 -14.86 0.95
C MET A 217 -12.20 -15.45 2.30
N THR A 218 -13.24 -14.88 2.87
CA THR A 218 -13.84 -15.31 4.14
C THR A 218 -14.46 -16.71 4.05
N ALA A 219 -14.99 -17.11 2.88
CA ALA A 219 -15.57 -18.43 2.67
C ALA A 219 -14.59 -19.58 2.96
N LEU A 220 -13.29 -19.40 2.72
CA LEU A 220 -12.27 -20.39 3.06
C LEU A 220 -12.13 -20.52 4.59
N GLU A 221 -12.19 -19.42 5.30
CA GLU A 221 -12.11 -19.38 6.75
C GLU A 221 -13.38 -19.94 7.40
N MET A 222 -14.54 -19.65 6.82
CA MET A 222 -15.84 -20.11 7.32
C MET A 222 -16.13 -21.59 7.01
N ASN A 223 -15.33 -22.23 6.15
CA ASN A 223 -15.54 -23.64 5.79
C ASN A 223 -15.11 -24.56 6.94
N PRO A 224 -16.04 -25.37 7.54
CA PRO A 224 -15.73 -26.25 8.67
C PRO A 224 -14.63 -27.27 8.33
N PHE A 225 -14.63 -27.82 7.11
CA PHE A 225 -13.60 -28.78 6.69
C PHE A 225 -12.21 -28.13 6.64
N VAL A 226 -12.09 -26.91 6.14
CA VAL A 226 -10.83 -26.17 6.14
C VAL A 226 -10.38 -25.85 7.57
N ARG A 227 -11.33 -25.55 8.47
CA ARG A 227 -11.02 -25.29 9.90
C ARG A 227 -10.45 -26.52 10.60
N SER A 228 -10.95 -27.70 10.27
CA SER A 228 -10.51 -28.98 10.89
C SER A 228 -9.16 -29.48 10.38
N VAL A 229 -8.63 -28.94 9.26
CA VAL A 229 -7.31 -29.34 8.74
C VAL A 229 -6.20 -28.92 9.70
N PRO A 230 -5.26 -29.82 10.07
CA PRO A 230 -4.10 -29.49 10.91
C PRO A 230 -3.24 -28.35 10.33
N LEU A 231 -2.63 -27.55 11.21
CA LEU A 231 -1.92 -26.33 10.82
C LEU A 231 -0.77 -26.58 9.85
N PHE A 232 -0.01 -27.67 10.04
CA PHE A 232 1.11 -28.01 9.17
C PHE A 232 0.70 -28.29 7.73
N ILE A 233 -0.51 -28.87 7.52
CA ILE A 233 -1.06 -29.09 6.18
C ILE A 233 -1.53 -27.75 5.58
N LYS A 234 -2.17 -26.89 6.40
CA LYS A 234 -2.54 -25.55 5.97
C LYS A 234 -1.34 -24.74 5.51
N ASP A 235 -0.22 -24.82 6.21
CA ASP A 235 1.00 -24.10 5.86
C ASP A 235 1.55 -24.51 4.49
N ILE A 236 1.52 -25.80 4.17
CA ILE A 236 1.94 -26.30 2.85
C ILE A 236 1.01 -25.78 1.76
N VAL A 237 -0.31 -25.89 1.96
CA VAL A 237 -1.32 -25.41 1.00
C VAL A 237 -1.22 -23.90 0.82
N LEU A 238 -1.05 -23.13 1.90
CA LEU A 238 -0.92 -21.67 1.85
C LEU A 238 0.36 -21.23 1.13
N LYS A 239 1.49 -21.93 1.33
CA LYS A 239 2.72 -21.68 0.57
C LYS A 239 2.51 -21.85 -0.93
N TYR A 240 1.82 -22.92 -1.32
CA TYR A 240 1.50 -23.19 -2.73
C TYR A 240 0.53 -22.15 -3.31
N ALA A 241 -0.54 -21.82 -2.57
CA ALA A 241 -1.51 -20.81 -2.92
C ALA A 241 -0.88 -19.42 -3.06
N LYS A 242 0.04 -19.05 -2.15
CA LYS A 242 0.83 -17.82 -2.25
C LYS A 242 1.63 -17.77 -3.56
N GLY A 243 2.30 -18.86 -3.94
CA GLY A 243 3.07 -18.94 -5.19
C GLY A 243 2.20 -18.71 -6.43
N ILE A 244 0.96 -19.19 -6.43
CA ILE A 244 -0.02 -18.98 -7.51
C ILE A 244 -0.53 -17.54 -7.49
N SER A 245 -0.87 -17.01 -6.32
CA SER A 245 -1.40 -15.64 -6.18
C SER A 245 -0.39 -14.58 -6.60
N MET A 246 0.89 -14.81 -6.35
CA MET A 246 1.96 -13.90 -6.78
C MET A 246 2.18 -13.86 -8.30
N LYS A 247 1.58 -14.79 -9.07
CA LYS A 247 1.69 -14.79 -10.55
C LYS A 247 0.67 -13.87 -11.23
N VAL A 248 -0.23 -13.28 -10.48
CA VAL A 248 -1.33 -12.45 -10.99
C VAL A 248 -0.96 -10.97 -11.02
N PHE A 249 0.09 -10.57 -10.30
CA PHE A 249 0.52 -9.17 -10.20
C PHE A 249 2.00 -9.02 -10.55
N THR A 250 2.33 -7.87 -11.14
CA THR A 250 3.71 -7.43 -11.42
C THR A 250 4.34 -6.84 -10.16
N CYS A 251 3.66 -5.89 -9.51
CA CYS A 251 4.05 -5.28 -8.24
C CYS A 251 2.83 -4.71 -7.50
N THR A 252 3.05 -4.12 -6.34
CA THR A 252 2.00 -3.51 -5.51
C THR A 252 2.20 -2.00 -5.41
N LEU A 253 1.12 -1.24 -5.55
CA LEU A 253 1.06 0.20 -5.26
C LEU A 253 0.06 0.43 -4.13
N SER A 254 0.54 0.84 -2.98
CA SER A 254 -0.28 1.13 -1.79
C SER A 254 -0.35 2.63 -1.56
N ASN A 255 -1.55 3.20 -1.50
CA ASN A 255 -1.75 4.59 -1.12
C ASN A 255 -2.42 4.66 0.25
N VAL A 256 -1.67 5.11 1.26
CA VAL A 256 -2.19 5.30 2.62
C VAL A 256 -3.08 6.54 2.70
N GLY A 257 -2.89 7.48 1.76
CA GLY A 257 -3.67 8.71 1.66
C GLY A 257 -3.04 9.89 2.39
N ILE A 258 -3.88 10.86 2.71
CA ILE A 258 -3.48 12.06 3.44
C ILE A 258 -3.42 11.71 4.93
N ILE A 259 -2.30 12.07 5.54
CA ILE A 259 -2.10 11.94 6.98
C ILE A 259 -2.41 13.30 7.61
N ASP A 260 -3.40 13.30 8.46
CA ASP A 260 -3.86 14.49 9.14
C ASP A 260 -3.39 14.50 10.61
N MET A 261 -2.95 15.67 11.08
CA MET A 261 -2.55 15.92 12.47
C MET A 261 -3.10 17.28 12.89
N PRO A 262 -3.45 17.48 14.17
CA PRO A 262 -3.85 18.81 14.64
C PRO A 262 -2.82 19.88 14.30
N ASP A 263 -3.23 21.04 13.83
CA ASP A 263 -2.37 22.11 13.33
C ASP A 263 -1.26 22.46 14.31
N TYR A 264 -1.57 22.59 15.60
CA TYR A 264 -0.62 22.92 16.65
C TYR A 264 0.44 21.83 16.90
N THR A 265 0.24 20.59 16.42
CA THR A 265 1.23 19.51 16.45
C THR A 265 1.92 19.34 15.11
N ALA A 266 1.24 19.70 14.04
CA ALA A 266 1.70 19.50 12.67
C ALA A 266 3.01 20.25 12.36
N ASP A 267 3.24 21.40 13.03
CA ASP A 267 4.47 22.21 12.83
C ASP A 267 5.73 21.56 13.41
N PHE A 268 5.58 20.61 14.31
CA PHE A 268 6.70 19.81 14.82
C PHE A 268 7.04 18.62 13.94
N ILE A 269 6.24 18.35 12.88
CA ILE A 269 6.37 17.18 12.02
C ILE A 269 6.82 17.65 10.63
N GLU A 270 7.93 17.12 10.17
CA GLU A 270 8.43 17.43 8.84
C GLU A 270 7.69 16.64 7.76
N ARG A 271 7.50 15.33 7.95
CA ARG A 271 6.82 14.41 7.03
C ARG A 271 6.50 13.07 7.69
N PHE A 272 5.72 12.28 6.98
CA PHE A 272 5.54 10.86 7.22
C PHE A 272 6.06 10.07 6.02
N ASP A 273 6.65 8.92 6.30
CA ASP A 273 7.15 7.96 5.33
C ASP A 273 6.51 6.59 5.61
N VAL A 274 6.14 5.86 4.56
CA VAL A 274 5.52 4.53 4.68
C VAL A 274 6.16 3.56 3.71
N PHE A 275 6.58 2.41 4.20
CA PHE A 275 7.11 1.34 3.37
C PHE A 275 6.80 -0.02 3.96
N ASN A 276 6.77 -1.06 3.12
CA ASN A 276 6.48 -2.43 3.52
C ASN A 276 7.59 -3.38 3.07
N TYR A 277 7.78 -4.46 3.81
CA TYR A 277 8.61 -5.57 3.36
C TYR A 277 8.01 -6.24 2.13
N THR A 278 8.85 -6.55 1.15
CA THR A 278 8.45 -7.26 -0.07
C THR A 278 9.54 -8.21 -0.55
N SER A 279 9.14 -9.30 -1.19
CA SER A 279 10.05 -10.21 -1.91
C SER A 279 10.19 -9.86 -3.41
N SER A 280 9.63 -8.72 -3.84
CA SER A 280 9.64 -8.22 -5.21
C SER A 280 9.83 -6.70 -5.22
N LEU A 281 8.89 -5.96 -5.81
CA LEU A 281 8.82 -4.51 -5.82
C LEU A 281 7.50 -4.07 -5.22
N GLN A 282 7.54 -3.09 -4.33
CA GLN A 282 6.37 -2.43 -3.76
C GLN A 282 6.57 -0.93 -3.71
N VAL A 283 5.50 -0.19 -3.95
CA VAL A 283 5.44 1.26 -3.86
C VAL A 283 4.42 1.65 -2.81
N CYS A 284 4.82 2.53 -1.89
CA CYS A 284 3.91 3.12 -0.91
C CYS A 284 3.85 4.63 -1.11
N LEU A 285 2.65 5.18 -0.98
CA LEU A 285 2.38 6.60 -1.09
C LEU A 285 1.77 7.10 0.22
N CYS A 286 2.22 8.25 0.70
CA CYS A 286 1.53 9.01 1.74
C CYS A 286 1.72 10.51 1.52
N THR A 287 0.76 11.29 2.00
CA THR A 287 0.82 12.75 1.89
C THR A 287 0.65 13.36 3.27
N PHE A 288 1.52 14.28 3.61
CA PHE A 288 1.41 15.10 4.82
C PHE A 288 1.67 16.56 4.46
N LYS A 289 0.71 17.44 4.76
CA LYS A 289 0.70 18.83 4.23
C LYS A 289 0.84 18.78 2.70
N ASP A 290 1.75 19.56 2.13
CA ASP A 290 2.04 19.53 0.68
C ASP A 290 3.21 18.60 0.31
N LYS A 291 3.60 17.68 1.18
CA LYS A 291 4.67 16.71 0.89
C LYS A 291 4.06 15.35 0.55
N LEU A 292 4.22 14.93 -0.70
CA LEU A 292 3.94 13.56 -1.16
C LEU A 292 5.23 12.76 -1.07
N ALA A 293 5.24 11.73 -0.25
CA ALA A 293 6.30 10.73 -0.20
C ALA A 293 5.91 9.51 -1.04
N VAL A 294 6.78 9.13 -1.98
CA VAL A 294 6.65 7.94 -2.81
C VAL A 294 7.83 7.04 -2.51
N THR A 295 7.59 5.96 -1.78
CA THR A 295 8.65 5.06 -1.31
C THR A 295 8.61 3.74 -2.06
N PHE A 296 9.69 3.43 -2.74
CA PHE A 296 9.94 2.13 -3.37
C PHE A 296 10.69 1.23 -2.40
N THR A 297 10.17 0.04 -2.18
CA THR A 297 10.87 -1.06 -1.51
C THR A 297 11.09 -2.18 -2.51
N SER A 298 12.33 -2.62 -2.69
CA SER A 298 12.70 -3.62 -3.70
C SER A 298 13.65 -4.67 -3.15
N SER A 299 13.41 -5.93 -3.50
CA SER A 299 14.36 -7.01 -3.30
C SER A 299 15.34 -7.18 -4.49
N PHE A 300 15.20 -6.39 -5.55
CA PHE A 300 16.07 -6.44 -6.71
C PHE A 300 17.26 -5.49 -6.58
N VAL A 301 18.37 -5.86 -7.20
CA VAL A 301 19.57 -5.02 -7.30
C VAL A 301 19.33 -3.85 -8.24
N SER A 302 18.61 -4.08 -9.36
CA SER A 302 18.27 -3.04 -10.33
C SER A 302 17.33 -1.99 -9.75
N THR A 303 17.59 -0.74 -10.05
CA THR A 303 16.79 0.44 -9.65
C THR A 303 16.22 1.18 -10.87
N GLU A 304 16.21 0.56 -12.06
CA GLU A 304 15.79 1.23 -13.30
C GLU A 304 14.31 1.64 -13.28
N ILE A 305 13.42 0.84 -12.66
CA ILE A 305 12.00 1.20 -12.53
C ILE A 305 11.84 2.47 -11.68
N GLN A 306 12.53 2.56 -10.55
CA GLN A 306 12.51 3.73 -9.67
C GLN A 306 13.03 4.97 -10.40
N LYS A 307 14.15 4.82 -11.08
CA LYS A 307 14.77 5.88 -11.90
C LYS A 307 13.83 6.35 -13.01
N ASN A 308 13.21 5.43 -13.75
CA ASN A 308 12.28 5.76 -14.83
C ASN A 308 11.02 6.44 -14.28
N PHE A 309 10.52 6.02 -13.12
CA PHE A 309 9.36 6.63 -12.46
C PHE A 309 9.65 8.08 -12.07
N PHE A 310 10.73 8.34 -11.34
CA PHE A 310 11.05 9.70 -10.90
C PHE A 310 11.48 10.60 -12.07
N ARG A 311 12.20 10.09 -13.06
CA ARG A 311 12.49 10.82 -14.29
C ARG A 311 11.24 11.18 -15.08
N GLY A 312 10.25 10.30 -15.11
CA GLY A 312 8.95 10.58 -15.70
C GLY A 312 8.23 11.76 -15.02
N LEU A 313 8.37 11.92 -13.72
CA LEU A 313 7.83 13.07 -12.96
C LEU A 313 8.67 14.34 -13.19
N THR A 314 10.00 14.25 -13.11
CA THR A 314 10.87 15.42 -13.28
C THR A 314 10.79 15.98 -14.71
N SER A 315 10.62 15.15 -15.74
CA SER A 315 10.38 15.59 -17.11
C SER A 315 9.07 16.38 -17.31
N ARG A 316 8.16 16.31 -16.31
CA ARG A 316 6.90 17.06 -16.26
C ARG A 316 6.95 18.26 -15.30
N GLY A 317 8.17 18.68 -14.91
CA GLY A 317 8.38 19.85 -14.06
C GLY A 317 8.13 19.61 -12.57
N ILE A 318 8.06 18.34 -12.13
CA ILE A 318 7.99 18.02 -10.69
C ILE A 318 9.41 17.93 -10.13
N GLU A 319 9.74 18.76 -9.17
CA GLU A 319 10.95 18.63 -8.38
C GLU A 319 10.81 17.45 -7.42
N VAL A 320 11.83 16.61 -7.34
CA VAL A 320 11.81 15.40 -6.51
C VAL A 320 13.11 15.29 -5.72
N ASP A 321 13.02 15.32 -4.41
CA ASP A 321 14.14 15.04 -3.51
C ASP A 321 14.24 13.53 -3.29
N ILE A 322 15.39 12.92 -3.66
CA ILE A 322 15.60 11.48 -3.56
C ILE A 322 16.42 11.14 -2.33
N ILE A 323 15.89 10.23 -1.52
CA ILE A 323 16.56 9.64 -0.37
C ILE A 323 16.66 8.13 -0.59
N SER A 324 17.79 7.52 -0.22
CA SER A 324 17.95 6.07 -0.30
C SER A 324 18.69 5.53 0.92
N ASN A 325 18.40 4.28 1.27
CA ASN A 325 19.21 3.58 2.24
C ASN A 325 20.54 3.14 1.62
N LYS A 326 21.62 3.16 2.43
CA LYS A 326 22.90 2.59 2.01
C LYS A 326 22.80 1.07 2.03
N ILE A 327 22.87 0.44 0.86
CA ILE A 327 23.06 -0.99 0.76
C ILE A 327 24.57 -1.24 0.93
N GLN A 328 24.98 -1.69 2.11
CA GLN A 328 26.36 -2.15 2.27
C GLN A 328 26.53 -3.37 1.35
N GLN A 329 27.45 -3.25 0.42
CA GLN A 329 27.86 -4.33 -0.48
C GLN A 329 28.58 -5.42 0.26
#